data_3973e4b348db9c2c3d7a29765b5c2631
#
_entry.id   3973e4b348db9c2c3d7a29765b5c2631
#
_cell.length_a   1.000
_cell.length_b   1.000
_cell.length_c   1.000
_cell.angle_alpha   90.00
_cell.angle_beta   90.00
_cell.angle_gamma   90.00
#
_symmetry.space_group_name_H-M   'P 1'
#
loop_
_entity.id
_entity.type
_entity.pdbx_description
1 polymer ?
#
loop_
_entity_poly.entity_id
_entity_poly.type
_entity_poly.pdbx_seq_one_letter_code
_entity_poly.pdbx_strand_id
1 'polypeptide(L)'
;DIASTAHASDFVYNTTHDKLGNWTTAFSRKFYEDNGFFLKKGGLEICRKDDDARWEELKRKVESGKAFGTNVSLISAAEAKEKFPLLDEESIRGAMWDPDAGLVIPRSQDVVNFAVENAKEKGALKTYTDTPAIGFEIENGRVTGVKTDRGTIKADKVVIASGIWGPLLGEMAGVPVPLSPVEHPLLFFGPLPEAQGAEDFLVYPLLRDQGNSAYVRDTGRLHGGMLEWGYYEDKEPRLVDPEDIGNPEKTMTSDSMRHLNLEEIAEPLEKAFETTPILNELGWDERSSFNGLL
;
A
#
# COMPACT_ATOMS: atom_id res chain seq x y z
N ASP A 1 -8.66 -8.40 -10.22
CA ASP A 1 -8.44 -8.15 -8.80
C ASP A 1 -9.24 -6.93 -8.36
N ILE A 2 -10.04 -7.10 -7.31
CA ILE A 2 -10.92 -6.06 -6.75
C ILE A 2 -10.61 -5.79 -5.27
N ALA A 3 -9.56 -6.40 -4.75
CA ALA A 3 -9.17 -6.35 -3.34
C ALA A 3 -7.99 -5.39 -3.10
N SER A 4 -7.44 -5.42 -1.89
CA SER A 4 -6.38 -4.53 -1.40
C SER A 4 -5.17 -4.40 -2.32
N THR A 5 -4.77 -5.48 -3.03
CA THR A 5 -3.67 -5.42 -4.01
C THR A 5 -3.93 -4.42 -5.15
N ALA A 6 -5.20 -4.25 -5.57
CA ALA A 6 -5.58 -3.30 -6.61
C ALA A 6 -5.44 -1.84 -6.17
N HIS A 7 -5.46 -1.59 -4.87
CA HIS A 7 -5.41 -0.27 -4.25
C HIS A 7 -4.07 0.00 -3.57
N ALA A 8 -3.10 -0.91 -3.71
CA ALA A 8 -1.77 -0.72 -3.14
C ALA A 8 -1.09 0.52 -3.72
N SER A 9 -0.41 1.28 -2.86
CA SER A 9 0.40 2.44 -3.27
C SER A 9 1.70 2.04 -3.99
N ASP A 10 2.00 0.74 -4.04
CA ASP A 10 3.14 0.14 -4.74
C ASP A 10 4.53 0.52 -4.20
N PHE A 11 4.61 1.11 -3.01
CA PHE A 11 5.86 1.56 -2.40
C PHE A 11 6.71 0.42 -1.87
N VAL A 12 8.02 0.47 -2.14
CA VAL A 12 9.01 -0.41 -1.54
C VAL A 12 10.12 0.41 -0.89
N TYR A 13 10.25 0.31 0.43
CA TYR A 13 11.35 0.86 1.22
C TYR A 13 12.16 -0.28 1.84
N ASN A 14 13.49 -0.10 1.92
CA ASN A 14 14.38 -1.16 2.42
C ASN A 14 14.59 -1.13 3.93
N THR A 15 14.23 -0.06 4.57
CA THR A 15 14.44 0.10 6.00
C THR A 15 13.25 -0.39 6.80
N THR A 16 13.52 -1.36 7.63
CA THR A 16 12.59 -1.87 8.63
C THR A 16 13.25 -1.85 9.99
N HIS A 17 12.45 -1.96 11.06
CA HIS A 17 12.96 -1.96 12.43
C HIS A 17 13.67 -3.25 12.83
N ASP A 18 13.49 -4.31 12.07
CA ASP A 18 14.00 -5.63 12.39
C ASP A 18 14.67 -6.32 11.21
N LYS A 19 15.50 -7.31 11.52
CA LYS A 19 16.30 -8.05 10.53
C LYS A 19 15.42 -8.88 9.58
N LEU A 20 14.30 -9.44 10.06
CA LEU A 20 13.43 -10.27 9.23
C LEU A 20 12.72 -9.41 8.19
N GLY A 21 12.14 -8.28 8.62
CA GLY A 21 11.50 -7.34 7.71
C GLY A 21 12.47 -6.79 6.67
N ASN A 22 13.69 -6.44 7.07
CA ASN A 22 14.73 -6.00 6.13
C ASN A 22 15.05 -7.10 5.10
N TRP A 23 15.25 -8.34 5.56
CA TRP A 23 15.54 -9.47 4.68
C TRP A 23 14.37 -9.76 3.71
N THR A 24 13.12 -9.76 4.20
CA THR A 24 11.95 -10.02 3.34
C THR A 24 11.76 -8.93 2.30
N THR A 25 11.99 -7.66 2.67
CA THR A 25 11.95 -6.54 1.73
C THR A 25 13.02 -6.66 0.65
N ALA A 26 14.27 -6.96 1.04
CA ALA A 26 15.37 -7.16 0.10
C ALA A 26 15.12 -8.34 -0.85
N PHE A 27 14.55 -9.45 -0.33
CA PHE A 27 14.16 -10.62 -1.12
C PHE A 27 13.08 -10.28 -2.14
N SER A 28 12.01 -9.60 -1.71
CA SER A 28 10.91 -9.20 -2.58
C SER A 28 11.36 -8.21 -3.65
N ARG A 29 12.15 -7.19 -3.27
CA ARG A 29 12.72 -6.23 -4.21
C ARG A 29 13.56 -6.92 -5.28
N LYS A 30 14.46 -7.84 -4.88
CA LYS A 30 15.24 -8.60 -5.84
C LYS A 30 14.35 -9.36 -6.84
N PHE A 31 13.26 -9.97 -6.38
CA PHE A 31 12.31 -10.62 -7.26
C PHE A 31 11.69 -9.63 -8.25
N TYR A 32 11.31 -8.43 -7.81
CA TYR A 32 10.77 -7.39 -8.69
C TYR A 32 11.79 -6.90 -9.69
N GLU A 33 13.03 -6.63 -9.27
CA GLU A 33 14.15 -6.23 -10.12
C GLU A 33 14.47 -7.29 -11.19
N ASP A 34 14.61 -8.55 -10.80
CA ASP A 34 14.94 -9.67 -11.69
C ASP A 34 13.85 -9.89 -12.78
N ASN A 35 12.61 -9.49 -12.53
CA ASN A 35 11.48 -9.67 -13.44
C ASN A 35 10.98 -8.36 -14.08
N GLY A 36 11.66 -7.25 -13.90
CA GLY A 36 11.32 -5.97 -14.52
C GLY A 36 10.13 -5.25 -13.89
N PHE A 37 9.79 -5.56 -12.64
CA PHE A 37 8.68 -4.96 -11.90
C PHE A 37 9.12 -3.89 -10.89
N PHE A 38 10.32 -3.34 -10.99
CA PHE A 38 10.81 -2.37 -10.04
C PHE A 38 11.39 -1.14 -10.69
N LEU A 39 10.92 0.03 -10.29
CA LEU A 39 11.49 1.33 -10.64
C LEU A 39 12.16 1.92 -9.39
N LYS A 40 13.49 1.88 -9.36
CA LYS A 40 14.28 2.51 -8.31
C LYS A 40 14.29 4.02 -8.52
N LYS A 41 13.75 4.77 -7.56
CA LYS A 41 13.68 6.25 -7.60
C LYS A 41 14.17 6.90 -6.31
N GLY A 42 14.33 6.10 -5.26
CA GLY A 42 14.60 6.54 -3.91
C GLY A 42 13.34 6.92 -3.13
N GLY A 43 13.51 7.14 -1.85
CA GLY A 43 12.43 7.52 -0.96
C GLY A 43 12.91 8.33 0.23
N LEU A 44 12.06 9.24 0.67
CA LEU A 44 12.24 10.08 1.84
C LEU A 44 11.28 9.66 2.94
N GLU A 45 11.78 9.56 4.16
CA GLU A 45 10.95 9.53 5.36
C GLU A 45 11.26 10.80 6.14
N ILE A 46 10.32 11.74 6.15
CA ILE A 46 10.52 13.07 6.76
C ILE A 46 10.27 13.05 8.26
N CYS A 47 10.92 14.01 8.95
CA CYS A 47 10.66 14.34 10.34
C CYS A 47 10.23 15.79 10.42
N ARG A 48 9.06 16.06 10.99
CA ARG A 48 8.57 17.41 11.24
C ARG A 48 9.49 18.15 12.22
N LYS A 49 9.49 19.49 12.16
CA LYS A 49 10.45 20.35 12.85
C LYS A 49 10.50 20.11 14.36
N ASP A 50 9.35 19.91 14.99
CA ASP A 50 9.18 19.81 16.44
C ASP A 50 8.96 18.37 16.94
N ASP A 51 9.19 17.35 16.08
CA ASP A 51 9.03 15.94 16.44
C ASP A 51 10.38 15.30 16.83
N ASP A 52 10.81 15.54 18.06
CA ASP A 52 12.05 14.97 18.59
C ASP A 52 12.00 13.45 18.65
N ALA A 53 10.85 12.86 18.95
CA ALA A 53 10.69 11.42 19.06
C ALA A 53 10.89 10.73 17.70
N ARG A 54 10.30 11.29 16.65
CA ARG A 54 10.50 10.83 15.26
C ARG A 54 11.93 10.99 14.80
N TRP A 55 12.57 12.11 15.14
CA TRP A 55 13.97 12.31 14.78
C TRP A 55 14.91 11.26 15.40
N GLU A 56 14.71 10.94 16.68
CA GLU A 56 15.47 9.86 17.32
C GLU A 56 15.16 8.49 16.73
N GLU A 57 13.91 8.27 16.29
CA GLU A 57 13.56 7.05 15.56
C GLU A 57 14.26 6.95 14.20
N LEU A 58 14.31 8.02 13.42
CA LEU A 58 15.01 8.02 12.14
C LEU A 58 16.51 7.72 12.31
N LYS A 59 17.14 8.25 13.35
CA LYS A 59 18.53 7.90 13.69
C LYS A 59 18.68 6.40 13.94
N ARG A 60 17.79 5.81 14.75
CA ARG A 60 17.81 4.36 15.02
C ARG A 60 17.59 3.54 13.75
N LYS A 61 16.64 3.95 12.89
CA LYS A 61 16.38 3.32 11.59
C LYS A 61 17.61 3.33 10.71
N VAL A 62 18.29 4.46 10.61
CA VAL A 62 19.52 4.59 9.81
C VAL A 62 20.62 3.68 10.33
N GLU A 63 20.86 3.65 11.64
CA GLU A 63 21.90 2.78 12.22
C GLU A 63 21.55 1.28 12.07
N SER A 64 20.29 0.92 12.28
CA SER A 64 19.81 -0.44 12.02
C SER A 64 19.93 -0.82 10.55
N GLY A 65 19.55 0.08 9.65
CA GLY A 65 19.69 -0.11 8.21
C GLY A 65 21.13 -0.37 7.79
N LYS A 66 22.07 0.43 8.28
CA LYS A 66 23.50 0.23 8.04
C LYS A 66 23.98 -1.14 8.57
N ALA A 67 23.54 -1.53 9.77
CA ALA A 67 23.89 -2.83 10.34
C ALA A 67 23.34 -4.01 9.51
N PHE A 68 22.24 -3.79 8.79
CA PHE A 68 21.64 -4.78 7.88
C PHE A 68 22.10 -4.66 6.42
N GLY A 69 23.02 -3.73 6.14
CA GLY A 69 23.62 -3.58 4.82
C GLY A 69 22.84 -2.70 3.84
N THR A 70 21.98 -1.79 4.34
CA THR A 70 21.28 -0.80 3.50
C THR A 70 22.05 0.51 3.41
N ASN A 71 21.83 1.30 2.34
CA ASN A 71 22.53 2.55 2.05
C ASN A 71 21.80 3.78 2.59
N VAL A 72 20.98 3.64 3.62
CA VAL A 72 20.18 4.74 4.16
C VAL A 72 21.05 5.76 4.90
N SER A 73 20.62 7.03 4.86
CA SER A 73 21.31 8.13 5.53
C SER A 73 20.33 9.16 6.07
N LEU A 74 20.75 9.90 7.10
CA LEU A 74 20.06 11.13 7.47
C LEU A 74 20.54 12.26 6.57
N ILE A 75 19.61 13.09 6.15
CA ILE A 75 19.84 14.28 5.35
C ILE A 75 19.13 15.50 5.97
N SER A 76 19.63 16.69 5.66
CA SER A 76 19.03 17.97 6.07
C SER A 76 17.70 18.24 5.36
N ALA A 77 16.94 19.22 5.85
CA ALA A 77 15.73 19.69 5.20
C ALA A 77 16.01 20.22 3.77
N ALA A 78 17.08 20.99 3.59
CA ALA A 78 17.50 21.50 2.28
C ALA A 78 17.83 20.36 1.29
N GLU A 79 18.60 19.35 1.71
CA GLU A 79 18.89 18.18 0.87
C GLU A 79 17.62 17.37 0.55
N ALA A 80 16.65 17.29 1.47
CA ALA A 80 15.37 16.65 1.22
C ALA A 80 14.56 17.44 0.18
N LYS A 81 14.53 18.77 0.27
CA LYS A 81 13.91 19.69 -0.71
C LYS A 81 14.52 19.55 -2.10
N GLU A 82 15.86 19.43 -2.21
CA GLU A 82 16.53 19.19 -3.49
C GLU A 82 16.07 17.89 -4.16
N LYS A 83 15.80 16.83 -3.36
CA LYS A 83 15.32 15.53 -3.86
C LYS A 83 13.83 15.52 -4.19
N PHE A 84 13.03 16.20 -3.40
CA PHE A 84 11.58 16.31 -3.55
C PHE A 84 11.17 17.79 -3.55
N PRO A 85 11.20 18.47 -4.70
CA PRO A 85 10.98 19.91 -4.80
C PRO A 85 9.62 20.42 -4.33
N LEU A 86 8.64 19.53 -4.18
CA LEU A 86 7.30 19.85 -3.70
C LEU A 86 7.21 20.00 -2.16
N LEU A 87 8.27 19.58 -1.44
CA LEU A 87 8.35 19.64 0.02
C LEU A 87 8.60 21.08 0.50
N ASP A 88 7.96 21.47 1.60
CA ASP A 88 8.34 22.68 2.33
C ASP A 88 9.45 22.35 3.36
N GLU A 89 10.67 22.84 3.09
CA GLU A 89 11.84 22.62 3.97
C GLU A 89 11.71 23.28 5.34
N GLU A 90 10.94 24.36 5.45
CA GLU A 90 10.74 25.06 6.73
C GLU A 90 9.82 24.27 7.69
N SER A 91 9.01 23.35 7.18
CA SER A 91 8.11 22.51 7.98
C SER A 91 8.79 21.29 8.58
N ILE A 92 9.97 20.92 8.10
CA ILE A 92 10.69 19.70 8.51
C ILE A 92 12.04 20.00 9.15
N ARG A 93 12.50 19.07 9.97
CA ARG A 93 13.86 19.07 10.56
C ARG A 93 14.86 18.42 9.63
N GLY A 94 14.44 17.45 8.87
CA GLY A 94 15.25 16.65 7.96
C GLY A 94 14.53 15.37 7.59
N ALA A 95 15.25 14.45 6.96
CA ALA A 95 14.69 13.17 6.50
C ALA A 95 15.70 12.02 6.60
N MET A 96 15.20 10.80 6.59
CA MET A 96 15.94 9.63 6.18
C MET A 96 15.81 9.50 4.66
N TRP A 97 16.94 9.39 3.99
CA TRP A 97 17.02 9.07 2.56
C TRP A 97 17.32 7.59 2.36
N ASP A 98 16.46 6.90 1.62
CA ASP A 98 16.67 5.55 1.14
C ASP A 98 16.88 5.57 -0.38
N PRO A 99 18.13 5.50 -0.88
CA PRO A 99 18.41 5.54 -2.31
C PRO A 99 17.93 4.30 -3.07
N ASP A 100 17.66 3.23 -2.35
CA ASP A 100 17.25 1.94 -2.89
C ASP A 100 15.73 1.72 -2.85
N ALA A 101 14.98 2.67 -2.29
CA ALA A 101 13.52 2.68 -2.35
C ALA A 101 13.01 2.89 -3.79
N GLY A 102 11.79 2.50 -4.04
CA GLY A 102 11.18 2.63 -5.35
C GLY A 102 9.75 2.13 -5.40
N LEU A 103 9.27 1.99 -6.61
CA LEU A 103 7.90 1.62 -6.92
C LEU A 103 7.83 0.25 -7.60
N VAL A 104 6.86 -0.55 -7.24
CA VAL A 104 6.45 -1.72 -8.04
C VAL A 104 5.74 -1.23 -9.30
N ILE A 105 6.20 -1.64 -10.47
CA ILE A 105 5.70 -1.20 -11.77
C ILE A 105 5.25 -2.38 -12.65
N PRO A 106 4.28 -2.20 -13.57
CA PRO A 106 3.36 -1.06 -13.65
C PRO A 106 2.50 -0.89 -12.39
N ARG A 107 2.04 -2.02 -11.77
CA ARG A 107 1.25 -2.10 -10.54
C ARG A 107 1.50 -3.43 -9.84
N SER A 108 1.21 -3.50 -8.54
CA SER A 108 1.27 -4.76 -7.77
C SER A 108 0.40 -5.88 -8.36
N GLN A 109 -0.71 -5.54 -9.01
CA GLN A 109 -1.53 -6.50 -9.75
C GLN A 109 -0.79 -7.22 -10.86
N ASP A 110 0.10 -6.51 -11.58
CA ASP A 110 0.86 -7.11 -12.68
C ASP A 110 1.85 -8.16 -12.18
N VAL A 111 2.41 -7.95 -10.99
CA VAL A 111 3.25 -8.95 -10.31
C VAL A 111 2.46 -10.20 -9.98
N VAL A 112 1.23 -10.04 -9.46
CA VAL A 112 0.33 -11.17 -9.16
C VAL A 112 -0.05 -11.92 -10.45
N ASN A 113 -0.43 -11.19 -11.49
CA ASN A 113 -0.75 -11.77 -12.79
C ASN A 113 0.43 -12.56 -13.37
N PHE A 114 1.64 -12.00 -13.31
CA PHE A 114 2.86 -12.69 -13.73
C PHE A 114 3.07 -14.00 -12.96
N ALA A 115 2.92 -13.97 -11.63
CA ALA A 115 3.09 -15.18 -10.81
C ALA A 115 2.04 -16.25 -11.15
N VAL A 116 0.79 -15.84 -11.36
CA VAL A 116 -0.32 -16.72 -11.76
C VAL A 116 -0.07 -17.37 -13.11
N GLU A 117 0.27 -16.59 -14.13
CA GLU A 117 0.51 -17.12 -15.47
C GLU A 117 1.72 -18.06 -15.51
N ASN A 118 2.82 -17.70 -14.82
CA ASN A 118 3.99 -18.57 -14.71
C ASN A 118 3.66 -19.93 -14.04
N ALA A 119 2.80 -19.90 -13.02
CA ALA A 119 2.35 -21.15 -12.36
C ALA A 119 1.42 -21.98 -13.25
N LYS A 120 0.56 -21.34 -14.03
CA LYS A 120 -0.31 -22.02 -15.03
C LYS A 120 0.52 -22.68 -16.14
N GLU A 121 1.48 -21.96 -16.72
CA GLU A 121 2.37 -22.48 -17.76
C GLU A 121 3.13 -23.73 -17.30
N LYS A 122 3.52 -23.78 -16.04
CA LYS A 122 4.18 -24.94 -15.42
C LYS A 122 3.20 -26.08 -15.05
N GLY A 123 1.91 -25.90 -15.29
CA GLY A 123 0.87 -26.87 -14.91
C GLY A 123 0.66 -27.01 -13.39
N ALA A 124 1.21 -26.08 -12.60
CA ALA A 124 1.15 -26.10 -11.14
C ALA A 124 -0.10 -25.42 -10.57
N LEU A 125 -0.84 -24.65 -11.39
CA LEU A 125 -1.99 -23.86 -10.96
C LEU A 125 -3.18 -24.01 -11.93
N LYS A 126 -4.36 -24.14 -11.33
CA LYS A 126 -5.66 -23.92 -12.00
C LYS A 126 -6.38 -22.82 -11.25
N THR A 127 -6.92 -21.84 -11.96
CA THR A 127 -7.72 -20.75 -11.41
C THR A 127 -9.19 -20.89 -11.81
N TYR A 128 -10.08 -20.57 -10.91
CA TYR A 128 -11.52 -20.52 -11.13
C TYR A 128 -12.01 -19.14 -10.71
N THR A 129 -12.16 -18.25 -11.69
CA THR A 129 -12.74 -16.92 -11.49
C THR A 129 -14.26 -17.00 -11.37
N ASP A 130 -14.88 -15.99 -10.78
CA ASP A 130 -16.33 -15.93 -10.58
C ASP A 130 -16.89 -17.22 -9.94
N THR A 131 -16.15 -17.77 -9.00
CA THR A 131 -16.46 -19.02 -8.34
C THR A 131 -16.23 -18.87 -6.84
N PRO A 132 -17.15 -18.21 -6.13
CA PRO A 132 -17.00 -17.92 -4.70
C PRO A 132 -17.00 -19.22 -3.89
N ALA A 133 -16.12 -19.27 -2.88
CA ALA A 133 -16.17 -20.28 -1.84
C ALA A 133 -17.36 -19.97 -0.91
N ILE A 134 -18.27 -20.90 -0.76
CA ILE A 134 -19.49 -20.76 0.06
C ILE A 134 -19.50 -21.73 1.26
N GLY A 135 -18.40 -22.43 1.52
CA GLY A 135 -18.25 -23.34 2.65
C GLY A 135 -17.18 -24.38 2.41
N PHE A 136 -17.07 -25.30 3.35
CA PHE A 136 -16.11 -26.40 3.31
C PHE A 136 -16.77 -27.74 3.51
N GLU A 137 -16.18 -28.80 2.96
CA GLU A 137 -16.47 -30.18 3.34
C GLU A 137 -15.49 -30.58 4.43
N ILE A 138 -16.02 -31.00 5.56
CA ILE A 138 -15.22 -31.43 6.72
C ILE A 138 -15.71 -32.83 7.14
N GLU A 139 -14.80 -33.78 7.12
CA GLU A 139 -15.06 -35.16 7.53
C GLU A 139 -14.10 -35.55 8.65
N ASN A 140 -14.64 -36.00 9.78
CA ASN A 140 -13.84 -36.40 10.96
C ASN A 140 -12.86 -35.31 11.44
N GLY A 141 -13.28 -34.05 11.38
CA GLY A 141 -12.45 -32.89 11.79
C GLY A 141 -11.36 -32.49 10.79
N ARG A 142 -11.38 -33.03 9.58
CA ARG A 142 -10.43 -32.73 8.52
C ARG A 142 -11.15 -32.15 7.30
N VAL A 143 -10.62 -31.08 6.72
CA VAL A 143 -11.11 -30.55 5.46
C VAL A 143 -10.84 -31.53 4.32
N THR A 144 -11.84 -31.74 3.46
CA THR A 144 -11.76 -32.64 2.28
C THR A 144 -12.13 -31.92 0.98
N GLY A 145 -12.61 -30.67 1.07
CA GLY A 145 -12.94 -29.88 -0.10
C GLY A 145 -13.48 -28.51 0.22
N VAL A 146 -13.55 -27.69 -0.82
CA VAL A 146 -14.15 -26.34 -0.81
C VAL A 146 -15.46 -26.41 -1.60
N LYS A 147 -16.55 -25.99 -0.98
CA LYS A 147 -17.85 -25.83 -1.64
C LYS A 147 -17.90 -24.50 -2.37
N THR A 148 -18.33 -24.50 -3.60
CA THR A 148 -18.55 -23.33 -4.42
C THR A 148 -19.98 -23.32 -4.95
N ASP A 149 -20.42 -22.21 -5.52
CA ASP A 149 -21.72 -22.12 -6.22
C ASP A 149 -21.80 -23.00 -7.48
N ARG A 150 -20.64 -23.52 -7.94
CA ARG A 150 -20.53 -24.38 -9.14
C ARG A 150 -20.17 -25.83 -8.83
N GLY A 151 -20.15 -26.19 -7.56
CA GLY A 151 -19.80 -27.54 -7.10
C GLY A 151 -18.66 -27.57 -6.10
N THR A 152 -18.19 -28.75 -5.74
CA THR A 152 -17.14 -28.93 -4.75
C THR A 152 -15.79 -29.21 -5.40
N ILE A 153 -14.77 -28.49 -4.97
CA ILE A 153 -13.37 -28.75 -5.33
C ILE A 153 -12.76 -29.60 -4.22
N LYS A 154 -12.43 -30.86 -4.51
CA LYS A 154 -11.76 -31.74 -3.56
C LYS A 154 -10.31 -31.38 -3.36
N ALA A 155 -9.85 -31.34 -2.11
CA ALA A 155 -8.48 -31.01 -1.76
C ALA A 155 -8.08 -31.63 -0.41
N ASP A 156 -6.85 -32.10 -0.31
CA ASP A 156 -6.27 -32.64 0.94
C ASP A 156 -5.86 -31.54 1.93
N LYS A 157 -5.60 -30.34 1.42
CA LYS A 157 -5.23 -29.16 2.18
C LYS A 157 -5.87 -27.92 1.55
N VAL A 158 -6.38 -27.04 2.39
CA VAL A 158 -6.97 -25.75 1.97
C VAL A 158 -6.26 -24.63 2.69
N VAL A 159 -5.89 -23.58 1.95
CA VAL A 159 -5.31 -22.35 2.49
C VAL A 159 -6.31 -21.23 2.29
N ILE A 160 -6.70 -20.57 3.39
CA ILE A 160 -7.48 -19.33 3.35
C ILE A 160 -6.49 -18.19 3.14
N ALA A 161 -6.48 -17.58 1.95
CA ALA A 161 -5.65 -16.45 1.57
C ALA A 161 -6.51 -15.35 0.94
N SER A 162 -7.68 -15.11 1.54
CA SER A 162 -8.77 -14.31 0.98
C SER A 162 -8.75 -12.84 1.46
N GLY A 163 -7.64 -12.36 2.05
CA GLY A 163 -7.50 -10.97 2.47
C GLY A 163 -8.64 -10.55 3.41
N ILE A 164 -9.31 -9.45 3.07
CA ILE A 164 -10.41 -8.87 3.86
C ILE A 164 -11.60 -9.82 4.10
N TRP A 165 -11.80 -10.84 3.26
CA TRP A 165 -12.83 -11.87 3.45
C TRP A 165 -12.36 -13.05 4.33
N GLY A 166 -11.13 -12.99 4.86
CA GLY A 166 -10.56 -14.04 5.73
C GLY A 166 -11.45 -14.42 6.91
N PRO A 167 -12.01 -13.46 7.66
CA PRO A 167 -12.91 -13.75 8.79
C PRO A 167 -14.13 -14.59 8.41
N LEU A 168 -14.80 -14.24 7.31
CA LEU A 168 -15.99 -14.97 6.82
C LEU A 168 -15.67 -16.42 6.45
N LEU A 169 -14.56 -16.63 5.74
CA LEU A 169 -14.15 -17.99 5.38
C LEU A 169 -13.65 -18.78 6.60
N GLY A 170 -13.03 -18.10 7.55
CA GLY A 170 -12.64 -18.71 8.83
C GLY A 170 -13.85 -19.19 9.61
N GLU A 171 -14.91 -18.40 9.70
CA GLU A 171 -16.18 -18.78 10.34
C GLU A 171 -16.79 -19.99 9.67
N MET A 172 -16.88 -20.01 8.33
CA MET A 172 -17.37 -21.16 7.56
C MET A 172 -16.55 -22.43 7.81
N ALA A 173 -15.27 -22.29 8.12
CA ALA A 173 -14.38 -23.42 8.44
C ALA A 173 -14.39 -23.81 9.93
N GLY A 174 -15.05 -23.03 10.78
CA GLY A 174 -15.01 -23.19 12.24
C GLY A 174 -13.66 -22.84 12.87
N VAL A 175 -12.85 -21.99 12.20
CA VAL A 175 -11.52 -21.55 12.64
C VAL A 175 -11.49 -20.03 12.67
N PRO A 176 -11.25 -19.39 13.85
CA PRO A 176 -11.19 -17.95 13.91
C PRO A 176 -9.95 -17.42 13.14
N VAL A 177 -10.18 -16.46 12.24
CA VAL A 177 -9.13 -15.69 11.58
C VAL A 177 -9.08 -14.31 12.24
N PRO A 178 -8.06 -14.00 13.05
CA PRO A 178 -7.97 -12.76 13.84
C PRO A 178 -7.55 -11.57 12.94
N LEU A 179 -8.46 -11.16 12.07
CA LEU A 179 -8.28 -10.08 11.12
C LEU A 179 -9.53 -9.21 11.13
N SER A 180 -9.34 -7.91 11.08
CA SER A 180 -10.43 -6.93 10.94
C SER A 180 -10.13 -6.04 9.75
N PRO A 181 -11.00 -6.00 8.74
CA PRO A 181 -10.85 -5.05 7.64
C PRO A 181 -10.95 -3.61 8.14
N VAL A 182 -10.13 -2.73 7.58
CA VAL A 182 -10.11 -1.29 7.92
C VAL A 182 -10.18 -0.46 6.65
N GLU A 183 -10.75 0.74 6.77
CA GLU A 183 -10.78 1.73 5.69
C GLU A 183 -9.57 2.66 5.81
N HIS A 184 -8.92 2.93 4.67
CA HIS A 184 -7.85 3.93 4.57
C HIS A 184 -8.10 4.85 3.37
N PRO A 185 -8.05 6.17 3.56
CA PRO A 185 -8.26 7.12 2.48
C PRO A 185 -7.08 7.17 1.52
N LEU A 186 -7.41 7.29 0.25
CA LEU A 186 -6.48 7.53 -0.84
C LEU A 186 -7.04 8.67 -1.70
N LEU A 187 -6.35 9.79 -1.72
CA LEU A 187 -6.75 10.98 -2.46
C LEU A 187 -5.79 11.25 -3.61
N PHE A 188 -6.34 11.74 -4.69
CA PHE A 188 -5.60 12.19 -5.87
C PHE A 188 -5.76 13.69 -6.05
N PHE A 189 -4.63 14.41 -6.17
CA PHE A 189 -4.56 15.85 -6.33
C PHE A 189 -3.97 16.21 -7.69
N GLY A 190 -4.52 17.21 -8.33
CA GLY A 190 -3.91 17.65 -9.56
C GLY A 190 -4.84 17.78 -10.76
N PRO A 191 -4.27 17.71 -11.97
CA PRO A 191 -2.95 17.14 -12.34
C PRO A 191 -1.75 18.00 -11.93
N LEU A 192 -0.62 17.35 -11.61
CA LEU A 192 0.66 17.99 -11.35
C LEU A 192 1.34 18.34 -12.69
N PRO A 193 1.64 19.62 -13.00
CA PRO A 193 2.17 20.02 -14.29
C PRO A 193 3.43 19.26 -14.72
N GLU A 194 4.36 19.01 -13.77
CA GLU A 194 5.63 18.32 -14.03
C GLU A 194 5.47 16.83 -14.31
N ALA A 195 4.36 16.24 -13.87
CA ALA A 195 4.05 14.82 -14.12
C ALA A 195 3.17 14.60 -15.35
N GLN A 196 2.60 15.66 -15.90
CA GLN A 196 1.80 15.54 -17.14
C GLN A 196 2.68 15.14 -18.33
N GLY A 197 2.31 14.05 -18.98
CA GLY A 197 3.07 13.52 -20.10
C GLY A 197 4.40 12.85 -19.74
N ALA A 198 4.62 12.56 -18.47
CA ALA A 198 5.79 11.80 -18.02
C ALA A 198 5.86 10.43 -18.71
N GLU A 199 7.06 10.01 -19.11
CA GLU A 199 7.30 8.69 -19.67
C GLU A 199 7.43 7.61 -18.59
N ASP A 200 7.98 8.01 -17.42
CA ASP A 200 8.19 7.14 -16.26
C ASP A 200 6.95 7.01 -15.38
N PHE A 201 6.94 6.00 -14.52
CA PHE A 201 5.90 5.78 -13.49
C PHE A 201 6.05 6.70 -12.28
N LEU A 202 7.19 7.36 -12.11
CA LEU A 202 7.47 8.39 -11.09
C LEU A 202 8.36 9.49 -11.67
N VAL A 203 8.03 10.74 -11.37
CA VAL A 203 8.88 11.90 -11.60
C VAL A 203 9.81 12.13 -10.40
N TYR A 204 9.27 12.06 -9.20
CA TYR A 204 9.95 12.31 -7.94
C TYR A 204 10.17 11.04 -7.11
N PRO A 205 11.08 11.05 -6.13
CA PRO A 205 11.16 10.01 -5.11
C PRO A 205 9.86 9.86 -4.31
N LEU A 206 9.69 8.73 -3.65
CA LEU A 206 8.59 8.49 -2.73
C LEU A 206 8.75 9.35 -1.46
N LEU A 207 7.66 9.85 -0.90
CA LEU A 207 7.64 10.60 0.35
C LEU A 207 6.80 9.89 1.41
N ARG A 208 7.34 9.71 2.62
CA ARG A 208 6.62 9.27 3.81
C ARG A 208 6.69 10.35 4.89
N ASP A 209 5.53 10.71 5.45
CA ASP A 209 5.38 11.48 6.69
C ASP A 209 4.81 10.57 7.77
N GLN A 210 5.68 9.80 8.41
CA GLN A 210 5.27 8.84 9.44
C GLN A 210 4.77 9.51 10.72
N GLY A 211 5.14 10.78 10.95
CA GLY A 211 4.60 11.59 12.04
C GLY A 211 3.13 11.93 11.85
N ASN A 212 2.67 11.91 10.61
CA ASN A 212 1.27 12.11 10.23
C ASN A 212 0.64 10.84 9.64
N SER A 213 1.29 9.68 9.77
CA SER A 213 0.86 8.39 9.20
C SER A 213 0.48 8.46 7.71
N ALA A 214 1.13 9.34 6.96
CA ALA A 214 0.80 9.67 5.58
C ALA A 214 1.96 9.43 4.61
N TYR A 215 1.61 9.38 3.34
CA TYR A 215 2.59 9.30 2.25
C TYR A 215 2.12 10.08 1.02
N VAL A 216 3.07 10.47 0.19
CA VAL A 216 2.83 11.18 -1.08
C VAL A 216 3.71 10.57 -2.16
N ARG A 217 3.15 10.42 -3.36
CA ARG A 217 3.89 10.19 -4.60
C ARG A 217 3.21 10.88 -5.78
N ASP A 218 3.95 11.16 -6.82
CA ASP A 218 3.31 11.39 -8.12
C ASP A 218 2.91 10.06 -8.78
N THR A 219 1.99 10.13 -9.72
CA THR A 219 1.53 8.97 -10.48
C THR A 219 2.24 8.82 -11.82
N GLY A 220 3.21 9.70 -12.11
CA GLY A 220 3.97 9.68 -13.35
C GLY A 220 3.06 9.59 -14.57
N ARG A 221 3.33 8.62 -15.45
CA ARG A 221 2.53 8.36 -16.67
C ARG A 221 1.13 7.81 -16.39
N LEU A 222 0.82 7.41 -15.15
CA LEU A 222 -0.50 6.89 -14.79
C LEU A 222 -1.42 8.03 -14.30
N HIS A 223 -2.72 7.80 -14.37
CA HIS A 223 -3.75 8.72 -13.82
C HIS A 223 -3.60 10.20 -14.24
N GLY A 224 -3.00 10.48 -15.42
CA GLY A 224 -2.82 11.85 -15.90
C GLY A 224 -1.80 12.69 -15.15
N GLY A 225 -0.88 12.07 -14.40
CA GLY A 225 0.17 12.78 -13.67
C GLY A 225 -0.34 13.52 -12.44
N MET A 226 -1.06 12.85 -11.57
CA MET A 226 -1.56 13.40 -10.32
C MET A 226 -0.58 13.17 -9.17
N LEU A 227 -0.81 13.80 -8.02
CA LEU A 227 -0.23 13.43 -6.74
C LEU A 227 -1.20 12.53 -5.99
N GLU A 228 -0.72 11.39 -5.53
CA GLU A 228 -1.43 10.46 -4.65
C GLU A 228 -1.03 10.76 -3.21
N TRP A 229 -2.00 10.98 -2.34
CA TRP A 229 -1.83 11.08 -0.90
C TRP A 229 -2.63 10.00 -0.22
N GLY A 230 -1.97 9.19 0.60
CA GLY A 230 -2.61 8.17 1.41
C GLY A 230 -2.34 8.39 2.89
N TYR A 231 -3.29 7.95 3.71
CA TYR A 231 -3.24 8.10 5.16
C TYR A 231 -3.67 6.81 5.85
N TYR A 232 -2.99 6.47 6.94
CA TYR A 232 -3.32 5.34 7.80
C TYR A 232 -3.72 5.88 9.18
N GLU A 233 -4.97 5.69 9.56
CA GLU A 233 -5.46 6.10 10.87
C GLU A 233 -4.70 5.35 11.98
N ASP A 234 -3.96 6.09 12.79
CA ASP A 234 -3.10 5.54 13.85
C ASP A 234 -3.78 5.50 15.23
N LYS A 235 -4.85 6.31 15.42
CA LYS A 235 -5.56 6.44 16.69
C LYS A 235 -6.86 5.67 16.75
N GLU A 236 -7.69 5.82 15.76
CA GLU A 236 -9.04 5.22 15.69
C GLU A 236 -9.27 4.65 14.29
N PRO A 237 -8.69 3.46 13.96
CA PRO A 237 -8.90 2.85 12.66
C PRO A 237 -10.38 2.51 12.47
N ARG A 238 -10.91 2.81 11.29
CA ARG A 238 -12.30 2.51 10.94
C ARG A 238 -12.44 1.04 10.58
N LEU A 239 -12.89 0.28 11.57
CA LEU A 239 -13.16 -1.14 11.39
C LEU A 239 -14.41 -1.33 10.53
N VAL A 240 -14.33 -2.30 9.64
CA VAL A 240 -15.44 -2.70 8.78
C VAL A 240 -15.91 -4.09 9.19
N ASP A 241 -17.22 -4.25 9.35
CA ASP A 241 -17.80 -5.58 9.52
C ASP A 241 -17.55 -6.40 8.24
N PRO A 242 -16.96 -7.59 8.33
CA PRO A 242 -16.76 -8.44 7.16
C PRO A 242 -18.04 -8.72 6.35
N GLU A 243 -19.21 -8.72 6.97
CA GLU A 243 -20.50 -8.88 6.29
C GLU A 243 -20.90 -7.66 5.45
N ASP A 244 -20.32 -6.49 5.74
CA ASP A 244 -20.53 -5.24 4.98
C ASP A 244 -19.60 -5.11 3.76
N ILE A 245 -18.66 -6.02 3.56
CA ILE A 245 -17.81 -6.04 2.37
C ILE A 245 -18.68 -6.37 1.15
N GLY A 246 -18.63 -5.49 0.13
CA GLY A 246 -19.47 -5.63 -1.06
C GLY A 246 -20.92 -5.15 -0.88
N ASN A 247 -21.26 -4.49 0.24
CA ASN A 247 -22.55 -3.88 0.42
C ASN A 247 -22.74 -2.73 -0.59
N PRO A 248 -23.72 -2.82 -1.53
CA PRO A 248 -23.85 -1.85 -2.63
C PRO A 248 -24.16 -0.41 -2.18
N GLU A 249 -24.67 -0.23 -0.95
CA GLU A 249 -24.96 1.10 -0.41
C GLU A 249 -23.69 1.80 0.11
N LYS A 250 -22.61 1.04 0.36
CA LYS A 250 -21.36 1.52 0.95
C LYS A 250 -20.18 1.49 -0.02
N THR A 251 -20.29 0.72 -1.10
CA THR A 251 -19.22 0.53 -2.09
C THR A 251 -19.34 1.51 -3.27
N MET A 252 -18.20 1.79 -3.90
CA MET A 252 -18.12 2.57 -5.14
C MET A 252 -18.10 1.63 -6.35
N THR A 253 -16.94 1.47 -6.96
CA THR A 253 -16.74 0.68 -8.19
C THR A 253 -16.29 -0.75 -7.94
N SER A 254 -15.90 -1.08 -6.71
CA SER A 254 -15.52 -2.43 -6.30
C SER A 254 -15.85 -2.67 -4.83
N ASP A 255 -15.93 -3.93 -4.43
CA ASP A 255 -16.28 -4.33 -3.06
C ASP A 255 -15.32 -3.80 -2.00
N SER A 256 -14.08 -3.48 -2.38
CA SER A 256 -13.05 -2.92 -1.49
C SER A 256 -12.83 -1.41 -1.63
N MET A 257 -13.68 -0.70 -2.37
CA MET A 257 -13.65 0.75 -2.49
C MET A 257 -14.91 1.36 -1.86
N ARG A 258 -14.72 2.34 -1.00
CA ARG A 258 -15.79 3.05 -0.30
C ARG A 258 -15.70 4.55 -0.51
N HIS A 259 -16.82 5.23 -0.30
CA HIS A 259 -16.88 6.69 -0.37
C HIS A 259 -16.02 7.34 0.72
N LEU A 260 -15.33 8.42 0.35
CA LEU A 260 -14.56 9.23 1.29
C LEU A 260 -15.46 9.98 2.26
N ASN A 261 -14.98 10.08 3.52
CA ASN A 261 -15.49 11.05 4.48
C ASN A 261 -14.38 12.06 4.78
N LEU A 262 -14.47 13.25 4.19
CA LEU A 262 -13.46 14.30 4.34
C LEU A 262 -13.38 14.88 5.76
N GLU A 263 -14.46 14.87 6.51
CA GLU A 263 -14.47 15.39 7.89
C GLU A 263 -13.49 14.59 8.78
N GLU A 264 -13.36 13.30 8.52
CA GLU A 264 -12.49 12.39 9.32
C GLU A 264 -11.02 12.54 9.01
N ILE A 265 -10.67 13.07 7.84
CA ILE A 265 -9.29 13.24 7.38
C ILE A 265 -8.84 14.71 7.34
N ALA A 266 -9.67 15.64 7.79
CA ALA A 266 -9.37 17.08 7.71
C ALA A 266 -8.07 17.46 8.42
N GLU A 267 -7.86 17.02 9.66
CA GLU A 267 -6.64 17.32 10.43
C GLU A 267 -5.37 16.72 9.79
N PRO A 268 -5.31 15.41 9.43
CA PRO A 268 -4.12 14.87 8.75
C PRO A 268 -3.88 15.49 7.38
N LEU A 269 -4.93 15.91 6.67
CA LEU A 269 -4.79 16.57 5.38
C LEU A 269 -4.23 17.99 5.53
N GLU A 270 -4.69 18.77 6.51
CA GLU A 270 -4.09 20.08 6.84
C GLU A 270 -2.60 19.96 7.15
N LYS A 271 -2.19 18.97 7.92
CA LYS A 271 -0.79 18.65 8.16
C LYS A 271 -0.02 18.28 6.89
N ALA A 272 -0.65 17.59 5.95
CA ALA A 272 -0.03 17.30 4.66
C ALA A 272 0.20 18.58 3.84
N PHE A 273 -0.70 19.55 3.90
CA PHE A 273 -0.54 20.86 3.24
C PHE A 273 0.62 21.69 3.82
N GLU A 274 0.93 21.52 5.11
CA GLU A 274 2.12 22.15 5.70
C GLU A 274 3.43 21.61 5.14
N THR A 275 3.51 20.28 4.92
CA THR A 275 4.73 19.64 4.42
C THR A 275 4.83 19.63 2.90
N THR A 276 3.69 19.59 2.21
CA THR A 276 3.58 19.52 0.75
C THR A 276 2.50 20.51 0.27
N PRO A 277 2.77 21.83 0.28
CA PRO A 277 1.77 22.87 0.04
C PRO A 277 1.05 22.78 -1.30
N ILE A 278 1.71 22.24 -2.33
CA ILE A 278 1.16 22.06 -3.66
C ILE A 278 -0.15 21.23 -3.66
N LEU A 279 -0.32 20.33 -2.69
CA LEU A 279 -1.59 19.56 -2.56
C LEU A 279 -2.79 20.49 -2.40
N ASN A 280 -2.66 21.55 -1.58
CA ASN A 280 -3.73 22.53 -1.40
C ASN A 280 -3.96 23.40 -2.65
N GLU A 281 -2.91 23.68 -3.41
CA GLU A 281 -3.00 24.51 -4.63
C GLU A 281 -3.66 23.75 -5.78
N LEU A 282 -3.34 22.46 -5.94
CA LEU A 282 -3.87 21.62 -7.00
C LEU A 282 -5.35 21.23 -6.78
N GLY A 283 -5.74 21.10 -5.50
CA GLY A 283 -7.04 20.54 -5.15
C GLY A 283 -7.14 19.03 -5.42
N TRP A 284 -8.10 18.38 -4.80
CA TRP A 284 -8.31 16.94 -4.94
C TRP A 284 -9.40 16.59 -5.95
N ASP A 285 -9.26 15.43 -6.60
CA ASP A 285 -10.24 14.90 -7.53
C ASP A 285 -11.17 13.90 -6.82
N GLU A 286 -12.41 14.31 -6.60
CA GLU A 286 -13.44 13.52 -5.93
C GLU A 286 -13.71 12.17 -6.63
N ARG A 287 -13.60 12.12 -7.95
CA ARG A 287 -13.95 10.93 -8.74
C ARG A 287 -12.90 9.81 -8.63
N SER A 288 -11.65 10.20 -8.46
CA SER A 288 -10.53 9.26 -8.37
C SER A 288 -10.22 8.88 -6.93
N SER A 289 -10.70 9.67 -5.95
CA SER A 289 -10.39 9.51 -4.52
C SER A 289 -11.39 8.60 -3.81
N PHE A 290 -10.93 7.78 -2.89
CA PHE A 290 -11.76 6.77 -2.21
C PHE A 290 -11.17 6.33 -0.87
N ASN A 291 -11.95 5.58 -0.08
CA ASN A 291 -11.44 4.74 1.00
C ASN A 291 -11.22 3.31 0.49
N GLY A 292 -9.99 2.83 0.58
CA GLY A 292 -9.64 1.44 0.29
C GLY A 292 -9.80 0.54 1.51
N LEU A 293 -10.32 -0.68 1.34
CA LEU A 293 -10.31 -1.71 2.39
C LEU A 293 -9.00 -2.50 2.36
N LEU A 294 -8.36 -2.59 3.52
CA LEU A 294 -7.13 -3.36 3.75
C LEU A 294 -7.29 -4.39 4.86
#